data_d8d1c8e6fe2fa22806122c143e2d51f0
#
_entry.id   d8d1c8e6fe2fa22806122c143e2d51f0
#
_cell.length_a   1.000
_cell.length_b   1.000
_cell.length_c   1.000
_cell.angle_alpha   90.00
_cell.angle_beta   90.00
_cell.angle_gamma   90.00
#
_symmetry.space_group_name_H-M   'P 1'
#
loop_
_entity.id
_entity.type
_entity.pdbx_description
1 polymer ?
#
loop_
_entity_poly.entity_id
_entity_poly.type
_entity_poly.pdbx_seq_one_letter_code
_entity_poly.pdbx_strand_id
1 'polypeptide(L)'
;VIVLAVKPQLMAEVCQALLAGAPEIHEKLFVTVAAGLPVSRYREWLGDIRIVRAMPNTPAQIGLGVTGLYPSQCSNYEKSFVDQLFSGCGRNVWLDDEVQINHVIAVSGSAPAYFFYFMQAMQQQAEQLGFSSEDAKAMVAQTALGAATLAAQSSLSFADLRAEVTSKGGTTHEAIETFRARELEQTVAAAMQAAIARAEAMAATL
;
A
#
# COMPACT_ATOMS: atom_id res chain seq x y z
N VAL A 1 -12.16 12.41 -17.48
CA VAL A 1 -11.37 11.35 -16.81
C VAL A 1 -12.22 10.09 -16.70
N ILE A 2 -11.62 8.93 -16.94
CA ILE A 2 -12.25 7.61 -16.81
C ILE A 2 -11.50 6.83 -15.74
N VAL A 3 -12.22 6.40 -14.68
CA VAL A 3 -11.65 5.58 -13.60
C VAL A 3 -12.04 4.12 -13.84
N LEU A 4 -11.02 3.28 -14.03
CA LEU A 4 -11.16 1.83 -14.23
C LEU A 4 -10.98 1.12 -12.88
N ALA A 5 -12.12 0.78 -12.24
CA ALA A 5 -12.18 0.18 -10.90
C ALA A 5 -12.84 -1.21 -10.90
N VAL A 6 -12.79 -1.91 -12.03
CA VAL A 6 -13.29 -3.28 -12.14
C VAL A 6 -12.20 -4.30 -11.82
N LYS A 7 -12.60 -5.54 -11.57
CA LYS A 7 -11.65 -6.64 -11.33
C LYS A 7 -10.76 -6.85 -12.56
N PRO A 8 -9.47 -7.20 -12.39
CA PRO A 8 -8.52 -7.37 -13.50
C PRO A 8 -9.03 -8.31 -14.61
N GLN A 9 -9.73 -9.38 -14.25
CA GLN A 9 -10.27 -10.38 -15.20
C GLN A 9 -11.35 -9.83 -16.15
N LEU A 10 -12.03 -8.74 -15.76
CA LEU A 10 -13.07 -8.09 -16.56
C LEU A 10 -12.53 -6.89 -17.35
N MET A 11 -11.26 -6.52 -17.14
CA MET A 11 -10.73 -5.26 -17.66
C MET A 11 -10.70 -5.22 -19.19
N ALA A 12 -10.31 -6.30 -19.83
CA ALA A 12 -10.28 -6.39 -21.30
C ALA A 12 -11.66 -6.13 -21.91
N GLU A 13 -12.70 -6.79 -21.39
CA GLU A 13 -14.09 -6.64 -21.85
C GLU A 13 -14.58 -5.20 -21.67
N VAL A 14 -14.32 -4.61 -20.49
CA VAL A 14 -14.70 -3.23 -20.20
C VAL A 14 -13.98 -2.24 -21.12
N CYS A 15 -12.68 -2.41 -21.36
CA CYS A 15 -11.93 -1.55 -22.27
C CYS A 15 -12.46 -1.64 -23.71
N GLN A 16 -12.76 -2.84 -24.21
CA GLN A 16 -13.32 -3.03 -25.54
C GLN A 16 -14.71 -2.41 -25.69
N ALA A 17 -15.58 -2.57 -24.66
CA ALA A 17 -16.89 -1.96 -24.65
C ALA A 17 -16.83 -0.42 -24.63
N LEU A 18 -15.90 0.15 -23.87
CA LEU A 18 -15.65 1.59 -23.84
C LEU A 18 -15.20 2.11 -25.20
N LEU A 19 -14.26 1.43 -25.85
CA LEU A 19 -13.76 1.80 -27.18
C LEU A 19 -14.87 1.76 -28.24
N ALA A 20 -15.72 0.75 -28.21
CA ALA A 20 -16.84 0.60 -29.14
C ALA A 20 -17.92 1.69 -28.94
N GLY A 21 -18.15 2.11 -27.70
CA GLY A 21 -19.20 3.08 -27.35
C GLY A 21 -18.80 4.55 -27.44
N ALA A 22 -17.48 4.86 -27.45
CA ALA A 22 -16.96 6.23 -27.42
C ALA A 22 -15.67 6.35 -28.24
N PRO A 23 -15.75 6.63 -29.55
CA PRO A 23 -14.55 6.77 -30.40
C PRO A 23 -13.54 7.82 -29.92
N GLU A 24 -14.01 8.85 -29.20
CA GLU A 24 -13.18 9.96 -28.66
C GLU A 24 -12.48 9.59 -27.34
N ILE A 25 -12.51 8.31 -26.97
CA ILE A 25 -11.97 7.84 -25.69
C ILE A 25 -10.46 8.12 -25.53
N HIS A 26 -9.72 8.19 -26.64
CA HIS A 26 -8.29 8.50 -26.67
C HIS A 26 -7.94 9.89 -26.14
N GLU A 27 -8.91 10.83 -26.16
CA GLU A 27 -8.74 12.17 -25.60
C GLU A 27 -8.88 12.19 -24.05
N LYS A 28 -9.31 11.10 -23.46
CA LYS A 28 -9.56 11.03 -22.02
C LYS A 28 -8.30 10.61 -21.27
N LEU A 29 -8.19 11.09 -20.04
CA LEU A 29 -7.24 10.56 -19.08
C LEU A 29 -7.86 9.33 -18.43
N PHE A 30 -7.12 8.23 -18.40
CA PHE A 30 -7.49 7.02 -17.67
C PHE A 30 -6.80 6.97 -16.32
N VAL A 31 -7.50 6.47 -15.32
CA VAL A 31 -6.95 6.13 -14.01
C VAL A 31 -7.39 4.71 -13.67
N THR A 32 -6.44 3.82 -13.40
CA THR A 32 -6.76 2.45 -13.03
C THR A 32 -6.29 2.12 -11.63
N VAL A 33 -7.11 1.41 -10.84
CA VAL A 33 -6.77 0.89 -9.51
C VAL A 33 -6.59 -0.63 -9.50
N ALA A 34 -6.60 -1.26 -10.68
CA ALA A 34 -6.46 -2.70 -10.81
C ALA A 34 -5.00 -3.14 -10.60
N ALA A 35 -4.79 -4.05 -9.65
CA ALA A 35 -3.50 -4.69 -9.46
C ALA A 35 -3.18 -5.69 -10.59
N GLY A 36 -1.89 -5.87 -10.88
CA GLY A 36 -1.42 -6.90 -11.81
C GLY A 36 -1.53 -6.58 -13.30
N LEU A 37 -2.12 -5.45 -13.71
CA LEU A 37 -2.25 -5.06 -15.12
C LEU A 37 -1.29 -3.93 -15.45
N PRO A 38 -0.26 -4.16 -16.28
CA PRO A 38 0.66 -3.11 -16.71
C PRO A 38 0.02 -2.20 -17.78
N VAL A 39 0.59 -1.01 -17.97
CA VAL A 39 0.15 -0.02 -18.97
C VAL A 39 0.10 -0.63 -20.37
N SER A 40 1.03 -1.53 -20.70
CA SER A 40 1.07 -2.21 -22.00
C SER A 40 -0.24 -2.94 -22.31
N ARG A 41 -0.87 -3.60 -21.33
CA ARG A 41 -2.17 -4.26 -21.51
C ARG A 41 -3.29 -3.29 -21.84
N TYR A 42 -3.33 -2.14 -21.15
CA TYR A 42 -4.32 -1.10 -21.47
C TYR A 42 -4.12 -0.54 -22.87
N ARG A 43 -2.87 -0.37 -23.32
CA ARG A 43 -2.57 0.07 -24.67
C ARG A 43 -2.93 -0.97 -25.74
N GLU A 44 -2.79 -2.25 -25.47
CA GLU A 44 -3.27 -3.31 -26.36
C GLU A 44 -4.80 -3.23 -26.57
N TRP A 45 -5.55 -2.86 -25.54
CA TRP A 45 -7.01 -2.80 -25.61
C TRP A 45 -7.56 -1.46 -26.07
N LEU A 46 -6.92 -0.36 -25.70
CA LEU A 46 -7.43 1.00 -25.89
C LEU A 46 -6.58 1.83 -26.87
N GLY A 47 -5.44 1.32 -27.33
CA GLY A 47 -4.52 2.08 -28.17
C GLY A 47 -3.65 3.06 -27.37
N ASP A 48 -3.21 4.14 -28.02
CA ASP A 48 -2.34 5.14 -27.40
C ASP A 48 -3.14 6.08 -26.49
N ILE A 49 -3.07 5.85 -25.20
CA ILE A 49 -3.83 6.56 -24.17
C ILE A 49 -2.92 7.15 -23.10
N ARG A 50 -3.40 8.20 -22.46
CA ARG A 50 -2.82 8.76 -21.24
C ARG A 50 -3.43 8.05 -20.03
N ILE A 51 -2.60 7.46 -19.18
CA ILE A 51 -3.07 6.65 -18.07
C ILE A 51 -2.21 6.83 -16.82
N VAL A 52 -2.86 6.87 -15.65
CA VAL A 52 -2.21 6.74 -14.35
C VAL A 52 -2.61 5.40 -13.73
N ARG A 53 -1.62 4.59 -13.39
CA ARG A 53 -1.83 3.44 -12.51
C ARG A 53 -1.79 3.92 -11.07
N ALA A 54 -2.86 3.69 -10.34
CA ALA A 54 -2.97 3.99 -8.92
C ALA A 54 -3.04 2.69 -8.12
N MET A 55 -2.20 2.58 -7.11
CA MET A 55 -2.19 1.44 -6.19
C MET A 55 -2.49 1.91 -4.77
N PRO A 56 -3.78 2.08 -4.42
CA PRO A 56 -4.21 2.41 -3.06
C PRO A 56 -4.13 1.18 -2.14
N ASN A 57 -4.21 1.43 -0.83
CA ASN A 57 -4.37 0.39 0.17
C ASN A 57 -5.67 0.58 0.98
N THR A 58 -6.05 -0.41 1.78
CA THR A 58 -7.33 -0.43 2.49
C THR A 58 -7.56 0.71 3.49
N PRO A 59 -6.54 1.30 4.17
CA PRO A 59 -6.76 2.47 5.03
C PRO A 59 -7.24 3.73 4.30
N ALA A 60 -7.22 3.75 2.97
CA ALA A 60 -7.86 4.79 2.15
C ALA A 60 -9.34 5.00 2.48
N GLN A 61 -10.04 3.96 2.96
CA GLN A 61 -11.45 4.03 3.36
C GLN A 61 -11.70 5.01 4.53
N ILE A 62 -10.68 5.30 5.30
CA ILE A 62 -10.73 6.24 6.44
C ILE A 62 -9.81 7.45 6.23
N GLY A 63 -9.37 7.72 4.98
CA GLY A 63 -8.50 8.84 4.66
C GLY A 63 -7.04 8.70 5.13
N LEU A 64 -6.62 7.51 5.56
CA LEU A 64 -5.27 7.22 6.07
C LEU A 64 -4.51 6.23 5.18
N GLY A 65 -4.88 6.17 3.92
CA GLY A 65 -4.22 5.30 2.95
C GLY A 65 -2.91 5.85 2.41
N VAL A 66 -2.23 4.99 1.65
CA VAL A 66 -1.13 5.37 0.76
C VAL A 66 -1.50 4.89 -0.63
N THR A 67 -1.35 5.79 -1.62
CA THR A 67 -1.57 5.47 -3.03
C THR A 67 -0.29 5.69 -3.81
N GLY A 68 0.29 4.63 -4.37
CA GLY A 68 1.34 4.74 -5.38
C GLY A 68 0.73 5.14 -6.72
N LEU A 69 1.31 6.13 -7.40
CA LEU A 69 0.81 6.69 -8.67
C LEU A 69 1.92 6.61 -9.73
N TYR A 70 1.70 5.82 -10.76
CA TYR A 70 2.60 5.76 -11.91
C TYR A 70 1.93 6.40 -13.14
N PRO A 71 2.49 7.51 -13.68
CA PRO A 71 1.94 8.20 -14.85
C PRO A 71 2.55 7.66 -16.13
N SER A 72 1.74 7.45 -17.16
CA SER A 72 2.19 7.16 -18.51
C SER A 72 1.60 8.14 -19.51
N GLN A 73 2.46 8.92 -20.18
CA GLN A 73 2.13 10.00 -21.13
C GLN A 73 1.24 11.11 -20.54
N CYS A 74 1.29 11.34 -19.24
CA CYS A 74 0.47 12.34 -18.56
C CYS A 74 1.20 13.70 -18.47
N SER A 75 0.48 14.78 -18.72
CA SER A 75 0.94 16.14 -18.45
C SER A 75 1.00 16.44 -16.95
N ASN A 76 1.72 17.51 -16.59
CA ASN A 76 1.76 17.97 -15.19
C ASN A 76 0.38 18.38 -14.66
N TYR A 77 -0.49 18.92 -15.51
CA TYR A 77 -1.86 19.26 -15.14
C TYR A 77 -2.66 18.00 -14.79
N GLU A 78 -2.55 16.94 -15.59
CA GLU A 78 -3.22 15.66 -15.32
C GLU A 78 -2.69 14.97 -14.06
N LYS A 79 -1.37 15.02 -13.85
CA LYS A 79 -0.78 14.54 -12.58
C LYS A 79 -1.35 15.30 -11.39
N SER A 80 -1.40 16.63 -11.45
CA SER A 80 -1.97 17.46 -10.38
C SER A 80 -3.45 17.14 -10.13
N PHE A 81 -4.23 16.92 -11.19
CA PHE A 81 -5.63 16.50 -11.06
C PHE A 81 -5.75 15.14 -10.35
N VAL A 82 -4.95 14.14 -10.74
CA VAL A 82 -4.97 12.81 -10.11
C VAL A 82 -4.49 12.88 -8.66
N ASP A 83 -3.50 13.73 -8.37
CA ASP A 83 -3.04 13.97 -7.01
C ASP A 83 -4.17 14.47 -6.11
N GLN A 84 -4.94 15.46 -6.59
CA GLN A 84 -6.12 15.97 -5.88
C GLN A 84 -7.22 14.92 -5.75
N LEU A 85 -7.45 14.11 -6.78
CA LEU A 85 -8.45 13.02 -6.74
C LEU A 85 -8.20 12.03 -5.61
N PHE A 86 -6.94 11.68 -5.35
CA PHE A 86 -6.57 10.74 -4.30
C PHE A 86 -6.21 11.38 -2.95
N SER A 87 -6.12 12.71 -2.85
CA SER A 87 -5.73 13.41 -1.62
C SER A 87 -6.66 13.11 -0.44
N GLY A 88 -7.96 12.91 -0.70
CA GLY A 88 -8.94 12.53 0.31
C GLY A 88 -8.78 11.10 0.83
N CYS A 89 -8.02 10.26 0.13
CA CYS A 89 -7.76 8.88 0.53
C CYS A 89 -6.52 8.71 1.42
N GLY A 90 -5.71 9.76 1.57
CA GLY A 90 -4.47 9.76 2.35
C GLY A 90 -3.29 10.33 1.58
N ARG A 91 -2.12 9.71 1.67
CA ARG A 91 -0.88 10.19 1.06
C ARG A 91 -0.66 9.58 -0.32
N ASN A 92 -0.31 10.43 -1.30
CA ASN A 92 0.09 10.01 -2.64
C ASN A 92 1.62 9.93 -2.74
N VAL A 93 2.10 8.95 -3.50
CA VAL A 93 3.52 8.76 -3.82
C VAL A 93 3.64 8.56 -5.32
N TRP A 94 4.23 9.54 -6.02
CA TRP A 94 4.51 9.45 -7.44
C TRP A 94 5.73 8.58 -7.71
N LEU A 95 5.63 7.73 -8.72
CA LEU A 95 6.63 6.73 -9.09
C LEU A 95 7.23 7.09 -10.45
N ASP A 96 8.53 6.87 -10.58
CA ASP A 96 9.27 7.14 -11.82
C ASP A 96 9.26 5.93 -12.77
N ASP A 97 9.09 4.72 -12.24
CA ASP A 97 9.08 3.47 -12.99
C ASP A 97 7.83 2.65 -12.64
N GLU A 98 7.23 2.03 -13.65
CA GLU A 98 6.06 1.18 -13.49
C GLU A 98 6.29 -0.03 -12.59
N VAL A 99 7.50 -0.58 -12.58
CA VAL A 99 7.88 -1.71 -11.74
C VAL A 99 7.75 -1.41 -10.25
N GLN A 100 7.89 -0.13 -9.88
CA GLN A 100 7.73 0.34 -8.49
C GLN A 100 6.30 0.14 -7.96
N ILE A 101 5.30 -0.06 -8.81
CA ILE A 101 3.94 -0.45 -8.38
C ILE A 101 4.00 -1.78 -7.60
N ASN A 102 4.82 -2.74 -8.02
CA ASN A 102 4.99 -4.00 -7.29
C ASN A 102 5.67 -3.79 -5.93
N HIS A 103 6.62 -2.86 -5.86
CA HIS A 103 7.25 -2.47 -4.59
C HIS A 103 6.24 -1.78 -3.65
N VAL A 104 5.38 -0.90 -4.17
CA VAL A 104 4.29 -0.27 -3.41
C VAL A 104 3.33 -1.33 -2.85
N ILE A 105 3.04 -2.41 -3.59
CA ILE A 105 2.22 -3.52 -3.09
C ILE A 105 2.84 -4.11 -1.82
N ALA A 106 4.14 -4.38 -1.81
CA ALA A 106 4.82 -4.94 -0.65
C ALA A 106 4.95 -3.96 0.53
N VAL A 107 5.21 -2.66 0.24
CA VAL A 107 5.47 -1.64 1.28
C VAL A 107 4.17 -1.11 1.90
N SER A 108 3.09 -0.97 1.14
CA SER A 108 1.84 -0.34 1.59
C SER A 108 0.58 -1.10 1.21
N GLY A 109 0.50 -1.73 0.04
CA GLY A 109 -0.70 -2.43 -0.41
C GLY A 109 -1.05 -3.62 0.49
N SER A 110 -0.09 -4.49 0.75
CA SER A 110 -0.22 -5.67 1.62
C SER A 110 0.10 -5.37 3.09
N ALA A 111 0.81 -4.28 3.38
CA ALA A 111 1.33 -3.98 4.70
C ALA A 111 0.27 -3.82 5.80
N PRO A 112 -0.97 -3.36 5.58
CA PRO A 112 -1.99 -3.40 6.62
C PRO A 112 -2.17 -4.79 7.23
N ALA A 113 -2.09 -5.85 6.41
CA ALA A 113 -2.16 -7.22 6.90
C ALA A 113 -0.96 -7.60 7.78
N TYR A 114 0.24 -7.08 7.50
CA TYR A 114 1.43 -7.33 8.33
C TYR A 114 1.25 -6.70 9.72
N PHE A 115 0.76 -5.47 9.79
CA PHE A 115 0.44 -4.80 11.06
C PHE A 115 -0.67 -5.52 11.81
N PHE A 116 -1.75 -5.96 11.13
CA PHE A 116 -2.80 -6.75 11.78
C PHE A 116 -2.27 -8.06 12.32
N TYR A 117 -1.38 -8.74 11.62
CA TYR A 117 -0.77 -9.99 12.09
C TYR A 117 0.13 -9.77 13.31
N PHE A 118 0.90 -8.69 13.32
CA PHE A 118 1.70 -8.32 14.50
C PHE A 118 0.80 -7.97 15.70
N MET A 119 -0.23 -7.15 15.47
CA MET A 119 -1.22 -6.82 16.51
C MET A 119 -1.94 -8.08 17.04
N GLN A 120 -2.29 -9.02 16.18
CA GLN A 120 -2.89 -10.30 16.58
C GLN A 120 -1.96 -11.09 17.49
N ALA A 121 -0.67 -11.18 17.18
CA ALA A 121 0.30 -11.86 18.02
C ALA A 121 0.43 -11.19 19.41
N MET A 122 0.44 -9.86 19.46
CA MET A 122 0.45 -9.11 20.72
C MET A 122 -0.83 -9.35 21.53
N GLN A 123 -2.01 -9.32 20.87
CA GLN A 123 -3.29 -9.59 21.54
C GLN A 123 -3.32 -10.98 22.15
N GLN A 124 -2.93 -12.01 21.39
CA GLN A 124 -2.89 -13.40 21.89
C GLN A 124 -2.00 -13.54 23.13
N GLN A 125 -0.84 -12.87 23.13
CA GLN A 125 0.04 -12.88 24.30
C GLN A 125 -0.56 -12.13 25.48
N ALA A 126 -1.23 -11.00 25.27
CA ALA A 126 -1.92 -10.26 26.32
C ALA A 126 -3.04 -11.10 26.99
N GLU A 127 -3.78 -11.85 26.18
CA GLU A 127 -4.81 -12.79 26.69
C GLU A 127 -4.19 -13.89 27.57
N GLN A 128 -3.03 -14.43 27.18
CA GLN A 128 -2.28 -15.41 27.97
C GLN A 128 -1.74 -14.82 29.28
N LEU A 129 -1.50 -13.50 29.32
CA LEU A 129 -1.11 -12.76 30.54
C LEU A 129 -2.32 -12.46 31.48
N GLY A 130 -3.54 -12.80 31.06
CA GLY A 130 -4.75 -12.69 31.89
C GLY A 130 -5.64 -11.48 31.55
N PHE A 131 -5.35 -10.71 30.52
CA PHE A 131 -6.26 -9.66 30.08
C PHE A 131 -7.48 -10.24 29.35
N SER A 132 -8.63 -9.56 29.43
CA SER A 132 -9.78 -9.91 28.61
C SER A 132 -9.47 -9.70 27.12
N SER A 133 -10.14 -10.42 26.23
CA SER A 133 -9.95 -10.25 24.79
C SER A 133 -10.29 -8.82 24.33
N GLU A 134 -11.28 -8.19 24.97
CA GLU A 134 -11.67 -6.80 24.71
C GLU A 134 -10.56 -5.82 25.12
N ASP A 135 -10.05 -5.93 26.36
CA ASP A 135 -8.98 -5.07 26.85
C ASP A 135 -7.68 -5.29 26.08
N ALA A 136 -7.31 -6.54 25.79
CA ALA A 136 -6.13 -6.88 25.03
C ALA A 136 -6.17 -6.23 23.63
N LYS A 137 -7.29 -6.35 22.92
CA LYS A 137 -7.51 -5.71 21.62
C LYS A 137 -7.44 -4.18 21.73
N ALA A 138 -8.10 -3.58 22.71
CA ALA A 138 -8.12 -2.13 22.90
C ALA A 138 -6.72 -1.58 23.17
N MET A 139 -5.96 -2.20 24.08
CA MET A 139 -4.58 -1.80 24.40
C MET A 139 -3.66 -1.88 23.19
N VAL A 140 -3.68 -2.99 22.46
CA VAL A 140 -2.82 -3.20 21.29
C VAL A 140 -3.17 -2.20 20.19
N ALA A 141 -4.45 -2.05 19.86
CA ALA A 141 -4.89 -1.13 18.82
C ALA A 141 -4.55 0.33 19.16
N GLN A 142 -4.78 0.76 20.40
CA GLN A 142 -4.46 2.13 20.83
C GLN A 142 -2.96 2.39 20.84
N THR A 143 -2.15 1.41 21.26
CA THR A 143 -0.68 1.52 21.24
C THR A 143 -0.15 1.65 19.82
N ALA A 144 -0.65 0.83 18.89
CA ALA A 144 -0.26 0.89 17.48
C ALA A 144 -0.65 2.22 16.84
N LEU A 145 -1.88 2.71 17.10
CA LEU A 145 -2.35 4.02 16.62
C LEU A 145 -1.46 5.15 17.15
N GLY A 146 -1.14 5.13 18.45
CA GLY A 146 -0.29 6.15 19.07
C GLY A 146 1.11 6.16 18.47
N ALA A 147 1.75 5.00 18.36
CA ALA A 147 3.09 4.87 17.77
C ALA A 147 3.12 5.32 16.31
N ALA A 148 2.15 4.91 15.49
CA ALA A 148 2.06 5.32 14.10
C ALA A 148 1.82 6.83 13.95
N THR A 149 0.97 7.41 14.82
CA THR A 149 0.70 8.86 14.81
C THR A 149 1.94 9.66 15.19
N LEU A 150 2.65 9.27 16.25
CA LEU A 150 3.92 9.89 16.63
C LEU A 150 4.94 9.83 15.50
N ALA A 151 5.09 8.66 14.86
CA ALA A 151 6.00 8.50 13.74
C ALA A 151 5.64 9.37 12.53
N ALA A 152 4.34 9.51 12.23
CA ALA A 152 3.87 10.33 11.11
C ALA A 152 4.05 11.85 11.35
N GLN A 153 4.05 12.29 12.59
CA GLN A 153 4.19 13.70 13.00
C GLN A 153 5.62 14.11 13.32
N SER A 154 6.51 13.14 13.52
CA SER A 154 7.92 13.39 13.88
C SER A 154 8.79 13.55 12.63
N SER A 155 9.84 14.36 12.75
CA SER A 155 10.94 14.42 11.78
C SER A 155 12.07 13.41 12.08
N LEU A 156 12.01 12.70 13.21
CA LEU A 156 12.99 11.69 13.60
C LEU A 156 12.85 10.44 12.75
N SER A 157 13.95 9.72 12.57
CA SER A 157 13.90 8.38 11.97
C SER A 157 13.19 7.37 12.89
N PHE A 158 12.68 6.28 12.32
CA PHE A 158 12.13 5.18 13.14
C PHE A 158 13.15 4.61 14.13
N ALA A 159 14.44 4.64 13.78
CA ALA A 159 15.51 4.21 14.66
C ALA A 159 15.66 5.13 15.87
N ASP A 160 15.59 6.45 15.66
CA ASP A 160 15.67 7.45 16.73
C ASP A 160 14.44 7.39 17.64
N LEU A 161 13.23 7.33 17.06
CA LEU A 161 12.00 7.17 17.84
C LEU A 161 12.02 5.92 18.71
N ARG A 162 12.54 4.80 18.18
CA ARG A 162 12.74 3.59 18.98
C ARG A 162 13.75 3.81 20.09
N ALA A 163 14.85 4.52 19.83
CA ALA A 163 15.88 4.79 20.83
C ALA A 163 15.36 5.64 21.98
N GLU A 164 14.51 6.64 21.71
CA GLU A 164 13.89 7.49 22.75
C GLU A 164 13.08 6.70 23.78
N VAL A 165 12.48 5.58 23.37
CA VAL A 165 11.66 4.72 24.26
C VAL A 165 12.39 3.46 24.70
N THR A 166 13.72 3.35 24.45
CA THR A 166 14.51 2.14 24.74
C THR A 166 15.69 2.49 25.66
N SER A 167 15.45 2.53 26.96
CA SER A 167 16.53 2.72 27.94
C SER A 167 17.38 1.44 28.10
N LYS A 168 18.69 1.60 28.25
CA LYS A 168 19.63 0.48 28.42
C LYS A 168 19.25 -0.38 29.66
N GLY A 169 19.07 -1.69 29.43
CA GLY A 169 18.65 -2.63 30.49
C GLY A 169 17.20 -2.49 30.93
N GLY A 170 16.38 -1.68 30.22
CA GLY A 170 14.95 -1.57 30.48
C GLY A 170 14.14 -2.68 29.80
N THR A 171 12.86 -2.77 30.13
CA THR A 171 11.94 -3.79 29.57
C THR A 171 11.83 -3.72 28.04
N THR A 172 11.80 -2.51 27.49
CA THR A 172 11.80 -2.30 26.03
C THR A 172 13.09 -2.81 25.38
N HIS A 173 14.23 -2.60 26.03
CA HIS A 173 15.53 -3.09 25.54
C HIS A 173 15.51 -4.62 25.39
N GLU A 174 15.09 -5.34 26.41
CA GLU A 174 15.03 -6.82 26.38
C GLU A 174 14.08 -7.34 25.29
N ALA A 175 12.94 -6.66 25.09
CA ALA A 175 12.03 -7.01 24.01
C ALA A 175 12.65 -6.80 22.62
N ILE A 176 13.31 -5.67 22.39
CA ILE A 176 13.98 -5.36 21.13
C ILE A 176 15.13 -6.33 20.84
N GLU A 177 15.96 -6.65 21.84
CA GLU A 177 17.03 -7.63 21.69
C GLU A 177 16.48 -9.05 21.37
N THR A 178 15.33 -9.40 21.95
CA THR A 178 14.64 -10.64 21.59
C THR A 178 14.19 -10.67 20.12
N PHE A 179 13.62 -9.56 19.61
CA PHE A 179 13.26 -9.46 18.19
C PHE A 179 14.48 -9.56 17.27
N ARG A 180 15.59 -8.91 17.64
CA ARG A 180 16.86 -9.00 16.89
C ARG A 180 17.42 -10.42 16.87
N ALA A 181 17.44 -11.09 18.03
CA ALA A 181 17.91 -12.46 18.15
C ALA A 181 17.03 -13.46 17.38
N ARG A 182 15.79 -13.08 17.08
CA ARG A 182 14.86 -13.83 16.22
C ARG A 182 14.82 -13.33 14.77
N GLU A 183 15.79 -12.50 14.39
CA GLU A 183 16.01 -12.05 13.02
C GLU A 183 14.77 -11.38 12.39
N LEU A 184 14.10 -10.47 13.13
CA LEU A 184 12.91 -9.78 12.67
C LEU A 184 13.14 -9.05 11.33
N GLU A 185 14.28 -8.39 11.17
CA GLU A 185 14.62 -7.64 9.96
C GLU A 185 14.69 -8.56 8.73
N GLN A 186 15.31 -9.72 8.86
CA GLN A 186 15.40 -10.72 7.79
C GLN A 186 14.02 -11.30 7.48
N THR A 187 13.21 -11.55 8.50
CA THR A 187 11.82 -12.04 8.35
C THR A 187 10.97 -11.03 7.58
N VAL A 188 11.05 -9.75 7.94
CA VAL A 188 10.33 -8.67 7.22
C VAL A 188 10.79 -8.58 5.77
N ALA A 189 12.11 -8.59 5.53
CA ALA A 189 12.67 -8.54 4.18
C ALA A 189 12.16 -9.71 3.33
N ALA A 190 12.20 -10.94 3.85
CA ALA A 190 11.72 -12.13 3.15
C ALA A 190 10.22 -12.08 2.85
N ALA A 191 9.40 -11.60 3.78
CA ALA A 191 7.96 -11.46 3.59
C ALA A 191 7.63 -10.43 2.49
N MET A 192 8.31 -9.29 2.47
CA MET A 192 8.14 -8.27 1.44
C MET A 192 8.60 -8.76 0.06
N GLN A 193 9.72 -9.49 -0.03
CA GLN A 193 10.17 -10.09 -1.29
C GLN A 193 9.18 -11.12 -1.82
N ALA A 194 8.59 -11.94 -0.96
CA ALA A 194 7.55 -12.88 -1.35
C ALA A 194 6.30 -12.17 -1.93
N ALA A 195 5.92 -11.03 -1.36
CA ALA A 195 4.81 -10.22 -1.87
C ALA A 195 5.13 -9.62 -3.26
N ILE A 196 6.36 -9.13 -3.47
CA ILE A 196 6.83 -8.61 -4.77
C ILE A 196 6.80 -9.72 -5.82
N ALA A 197 7.43 -10.86 -5.53
CA ALA A 197 7.48 -11.99 -6.45
C ALA A 197 6.07 -12.48 -6.83
N ARG A 198 5.12 -12.48 -5.89
CA ARG A 198 3.73 -12.83 -6.18
C ARG A 198 3.05 -11.80 -7.07
N ALA A 199 3.30 -10.49 -6.83
CA ALA A 199 2.75 -9.42 -7.68
C ALA A 199 3.25 -9.53 -9.12
N GLU A 200 4.54 -9.79 -9.31
CA GLU A 200 5.16 -10.01 -10.63
C GLU A 200 4.58 -11.24 -11.34
N ALA A 201 4.44 -12.35 -10.62
CA ALA A 201 3.85 -13.59 -11.16
C ALA A 201 2.39 -13.37 -11.59
N MET A 202 1.62 -12.59 -10.84
CA MET A 202 0.24 -12.24 -11.22
C MET A 202 0.20 -11.36 -12.47
N ALA A 203 1.08 -10.38 -12.59
CA ALA A 203 1.16 -9.53 -13.76
C ALA A 203 1.53 -10.31 -15.04
N ALA A 204 2.30 -11.37 -14.94
CA ALA A 204 2.68 -12.22 -16.06
C ALA A 204 1.54 -13.18 -16.54
N THR A 205 0.51 -13.39 -15.71
CA THR A 205 -0.61 -14.32 -16.01
C THR A 205 -1.91 -13.63 -16.40
N LEU A 206 -1.99 -12.31 -16.28
CA LEU A 206 -3.13 -11.45 -16.64
C LEU A 206 -2.88 -10.72 -17.97
#